data_575ec3a713bfc74dc71a2c8b73199791
#
_entry.id   575ec3a713bfc74dc71a2c8b73199791
#
_cell.length_a   1.000
_cell.length_b   1.000
_cell.length_c   1.000
_cell.angle_alpha   90.00
_cell.angle_beta   90.00
_cell.angle_gamma   90.00
#
_symmetry.space_group_name_H-M   'P 1'
#
loop_
_entity.id
_entity.type
_entity.pdbx_description
1 polymer ?
#
loop_
_entity_poly.entity_id
_entity_poly.type
_entity_poly.pdbx_seq_one_letter_code
_entity_poly.pdbx_strand_id
1 'polypeptide(L)'
;FGAAENDVAKLYLPDAAAQGTVVIDNSSAFRLDKDKPLVIPEINPDDIFQNRLIANPNCATIIGLVAVAALNEVNPIRRLIASTYQAVSGAGLGGIAELEKQVKAKDPNACERSVFPYPIAYNLIPQIGGFNEEGYTSEEMKMQNEGRKILHNPKLRVACTCVRVPIVRSHSEALTVEFE
;
A
#
# COMPACT_ATOMS: atom_id res chain seq x y z
N PHE A 1 -15.60 -1.41 10.16
CA PHE A 1 -14.29 -1.19 9.53
C PHE A 1 -13.19 -1.74 10.44
N GLY A 2 -12.28 -2.58 9.88
CA GLY A 2 -11.06 -3.05 10.53
C GLY A 2 -9.91 -2.07 10.24
N ALA A 3 -9.48 -1.33 11.25
CA ALA A 3 -8.39 -0.34 11.15
C ALA A 3 -7.34 -0.58 12.24
N ALA A 4 -7.10 -1.84 12.55
CA ALA A 4 -6.14 -2.28 13.56
C ALA A 4 -4.89 -2.89 12.90
N GLU A 5 -3.88 -3.19 13.71
CA GLU A 5 -2.71 -3.93 13.28
C GLU A 5 -3.06 -5.37 12.87
N ASN A 6 -2.20 -5.98 12.06
CA ASN A 6 -2.45 -7.29 11.46
C ASN A 6 -2.83 -8.38 12.47
N ASP A 7 -2.18 -8.42 13.62
CA ASP A 7 -2.42 -9.44 14.64
C ASP A 7 -3.81 -9.29 15.26
N VAL A 8 -4.22 -8.07 15.53
CA VAL A 8 -5.58 -7.76 16.03
C VAL A 8 -6.62 -8.05 14.95
N ALA A 9 -6.34 -7.68 13.70
CA ALA A 9 -7.23 -7.97 12.57
C ALA A 9 -7.47 -9.47 12.42
N LYS A 10 -6.41 -10.28 12.43
CA LYS A 10 -6.49 -11.74 12.35
C LYS A 10 -7.28 -12.37 13.50
N LEU A 11 -7.20 -11.78 14.69
CA LEU A 11 -7.87 -12.32 15.88
C LEU A 11 -9.38 -12.06 15.87
N TYR A 12 -9.83 -10.89 15.41
CA TYR A 12 -11.23 -10.48 15.60
C TYR A 12 -12.06 -10.43 14.32
N LEU A 13 -11.46 -10.12 13.17
CA LEU A 13 -12.25 -9.88 11.97
C LEU A 13 -12.91 -11.13 11.37
N PRO A 14 -12.27 -12.32 11.40
CA PRO A 14 -12.94 -13.56 10.96
C PRO A 14 -14.18 -13.90 11.79
N ASP A 15 -14.11 -13.74 13.12
CA ASP A 15 -15.24 -14.01 13.99
C ASP A 15 -16.39 -13.02 13.74
N ALA A 16 -16.10 -11.75 13.58
CA ALA A 16 -17.10 -10.74 13.22
C ALA A 16 -17.80 -11.07 11.89
N ALA A 17 -17.03 -11.50 10.88
CA ALA A 17 -17.58 -11.90 9.60
C ALA A 17 -18.42 -13.18 9.71
N ALA A 18 -18.01 -14.16 10.52
CA ALA A 18 -18.76 -15.39 10.78
C ALA A 18 -20.10 -15.12 11.47
N GLN A 19 -20.18 -14.07 12.29
CA GLN A 19 -21.42 -13.61 12.92
C GLN A 19 -22.34 -12.80 11.98
N GLY A 20 -22.01 -12.73 10.68
CA GLY A 20 -22.83 -12.08 9.68
C GLY A 20 -22.53 -10.60 9.44
N THR A 21 -21.55 -10.01 10.12
CA THR A 21 -21.11 -8.63 9.90
C THR A 21 -20.32 -8.52 8.60
N VAL A 22 -20.60 -7.50 7.79
CA VAL A 22 -19.72 -7.15 6.67
C VAL A 22 -18.53 -6.38 7.21
N VAL A 23 -17.35 -6.92 7.00
CA VAL A 23 -16.07 -6.38 7.48
C VAL A 23 -15.26 -5.86 6.30
N ILE A 24 -14.81 -4.62 6.37
CA ILE A 24 -13.80 -4.05 5.45
C ILE A 24 -12.52 -3.87 6.25
N ASP A 25 -11.49 -4.64 5.89
CA ASP A 25 -10.20 -4.65 6.59
C ASP A 25 -9.18 -3.77 5.88
N ASN A 26 -8.67 -2.76 6.57
CA ASN A 26 -7.63 -1.87 6.07
C ASN A 26 -6.20 -2.35 6.37
N SER A 27 -6.04 -3.42 7.18
CA SER A 27 -4.74 -4.01 7.44
C SER A 27 -4.21 -4.78 6.23
N SER A 28 -2.99 -5.29 6.31
CA SER A 28 -2.46 -6.17 5.26
C SER A 28 -2.70 -7.67 5.56
N ALA A 29 -3.44 -7.98 6.62
CA ALA A 29 -3.56 -9.33 7.16
C ALA A 29 -4.14 -10.34 6.17
N PHE A 30 -5.14 -9.93 5.36
CA PHE A 30 -5.91 -10.82 4.49
C PHE A 30 -5.76 -10.53 3.00
N ARG A 31 -4.96 -9.52 2.62
CA ARG A 31 -4.88 -9.05 1.22
C ARG A 31 -4.49 -10.14 0.23
N LEU A 32 -3.58 -11.02 0.59
CA LEU A 32 -3.10 -12.09 -0.27
C LEU A 32 -3.73 -13.45 0.00
N ASP A 33 -4.68 -13.54 0.93
CA ASP A 33 -5.45 -14.76 1.17
C ASP A 33 -6.29 -15.09 -0.07
N LYS A 34 -6.23 -16.34 -0.52
CA LYS A 34 -6.95 -16.79 -1.73
C LYS A 34 -8.47 -16.68 -1.58
N ASP A 35 -8.98 -16.92 -0.37
CA ASP A 35 -10.41 -16.98 -0.07
C ASP A 35 -10.97 -15.61 0.35
N LYS A 36 -10.16 -14.57 0.40
CA LYS A 36 -10.60 -13.22 0.77
C LYS A 36 -10.44 -12.28 -0.42
N PRO A 37 -11.51 -11.56 -0.80
CA PRO A 37 -11.42 -10.60 -1.89
C PRO A 37 -10.57 -9.41 -1.48
N LEU A 38 -9.73 -8.96 -2.41
CA LEU A 38 -8.97 -7.73 -2.33
C LEU A 38 -9.55 -6.76 -3.36
N VAL A 39 -10.23 -5.70 -2.90
CA VAL A 39 -11.14 -4.97 -3.75
C VAL A 39 -10.80 -3.49 -3.88
N ILE A 40 -10.77 -3.03 -5.11
CA ILE A 40 -10.92 -1.63 -5.49
C ILE A 40 -12.27 -1.51 -6.19
N PRO A 41 -13.27 -0.80 -5.62
CA PRO A 41 -14.65 -0.80 -6.15
C PRO A 41 -14.76 -0.39 -7.61
N GLU A 42 -13.86 0.46 -8.10
CA GLU A 42 -13.83 0.93 -9.48
C GLU A 42 -13.22 -0.08 -10.46
N ILE A 43 -12.61 -1.18 -9.96
CA ILE A 43 -11.88 -2.13 -10.81
C ILE A 43 -12.50 -3.53 -10.75
N ASN A 44 -12.68 -4.07 -9.54
CA ASN A 44 -13.10 -5.45 -9.34
C ASN A 44 -14.20 -5.61 -8.28
N PRO A 45 -15.31 -4.84 -8.34
CA PRO A 45 -16.37 -4.91 -7.34
C PRO A 45 -17.03 -6.30 -7.24
N ASP A 46 -17.06 -7.04 -8.34
CA ASP A 46 -17.67 -8.37 -8.41
C ASP A 46 -16.94 -9.41 -7.57
N ASP A 47 -15.67 -9.18 -7.22
CA ASP A 47 -14.89 -10.06 -6.34
C ASP A 47 -15.47 -10.14 -4.93
N ILE A 48 -16.26 -9.18 -4.51
CA ILE A 48 -16.95 -9.20 -3.22
C ILE A 48 -17.86 -10.43 -3.13
N PHE A 49 -18.63 -10.69 -4.17
CA PHE A 49 -19.61 -11.77 -4.26
C PHE A 49 -20.34 -11.94 -2.91
N GLN A 50 -20.28 -13.11 -2.28
CA GLN A 50 -20.89 -13.38 -0.98
C GLN A 50 -19.95 -13.24 0.22
N ASN A 51 -18.74 -12.70 0.01
CA ASN A 51 -17.78 -12.54 1.07
C ASN A 51 -18.20 -11.45 2.05
N ARG A 52 -17.98 -11.71 3.33
CA ARG A 52 -18.23 -10.75 4.40
C ARG A 52 -16.96 -10.14 4.97
N LEU A 53 -15.78 -10.69 4.68
CA LEU A 53 -14.50 -10.10 5.02
C LEU A 53 -13.80 -9.69 3.73
N ILE A 54 -13.71 -8.39 3.51
CA ILE A 54 -13.20 -7.76 2.31
C ILE A 54 -11.92 -7.03 2.69
N ALA A 55 -10.82 -7.34 2.03
CA ALA A 55 -9.55 -6.65 2.22
C ALA A 55 -9.49 -5.38 1.36
N ASN A 56 -9.08 -4.27 1.99
CA ASN A 56 -8.76 -3.01 1.31
C ASN A 56 -7.28 -3.02 0.92
N PRO A 57 -6.92 -2.71 -0.33
CA PRO A 57 -5.53 -2.77 -0.80
C PRO A 57 -4.61 -1.74 -0.16
N ASN A 58 -3.32 -1.87 -0.44
CA ASN A 58 -2.31 -0.87 -0.10
C ASN A 58 -2.57 0.47 -0.80
N CYS A 59 -2.27 1.57 -0.12
CA CYS A 59 -2.52 2.93 -0.60
C CYS A 59 -1.86 3.21 -1.96
N ALA A 60 -0.58 2.86 -2.14
CA ALA A 60 0.12 3.04 -3.40
C ALA A 60 -0.49 2.15 -4.50
N THR A 61 -0.83 0.90 -4.17
CA THR A 61 -1.51 0.01 -5.12
C THR A 61 -2.84 0.59 -5.62
N ILE A 62 -3.65 1.16 -4.72
CA ILE A 62 -4.93 1.79 -5.11
C ILE A 62 -4.68 2.95 -6.06
N ILE A 63 -3.78 3.89 -5.69
CA ILE A 63 -3.49 5.09 -6.48
C ILE A 63 -3.03 4.70 -7.89
N GLY A 64 -2.05 3.79 -7.98
CA GLY A 64 -1.49 3.35 -9.26
C GLY A 64 -2.51 2.63 -10.13
N LEU A 65 -3.28 1.69 -9.57
CA LEU A 65 -4.22 0.89 -10.36
C LEU A 65 -5.44 1.69 -10.80
N VAL A 66 -6.01 2.55 -9.96
CA VAL A 66 -7.14 3.41 -10.35
C VAL A 66 -6.75 4.34 -11.50
N ALA A 67 -5.53 4.87 -11.48
CA ALA A 67 -5.04 5.75 -12.55
C ALA A 67 -4.96 5.05 -13.92
N VAL A 68 -4.76 3.74 -13.96
CA VAL A 68 -4.55 2.98 -15.21
C VAL A 68 -5.68 2.01 -15.55
N ALA A 69 -6.69 1.87 -14.69
CA ALA A 69 -7.75 0.88 -14.84
C ALA A 69 -8.51 1.02 -16.16
N ALA A 70 -8.96 2.22 -16.50
CA ALA A 70 -9.69 2.47 -17.74
C ALA A 70 -8.85 2.18 -19.01
N LEU A 71 -7.55 2.36 -18.92
CA LEU A 71 -6.63 2.02 -20.02
C LEU A 71 -6.47 0.50 -20.15
N ASN A 72 -6.42 -0.19 -19.01
CA ASN A 72 -6.32 -1.67 -18.98
C ASN A 72 -7.56 -2.35 -19.58
N GLU A 73 -8.74 -1.75 -19.49
CA GLU A 73 -9.97 -2.26 -20.13
C GLU A 73 -9.90 -2.23 -21.67
N VAL A 74 -9.23 -1.22 -22.21
CA VAL A 74 -9.10 -1.03 -23.67
C VAL A 74 -7.93 -1.85 -24.23
N ASN A 75 -6.83 -1.91 -23.51
CA ASN A 75 -5.63 -2.62 -23.91
C ASN A 75 -4.92 -3.17 -22.66
N PRO A 76 -4.82 -4.51 -22.50
CA PRO A 76 -4.28 -5.11 -21.30
C PRO A 76 -2.85 -4.65 -20.96
N ILE A 77 -2.61 -4.40 -19.70
CA ILE A 77 -1.29 -3.99 -19.21
C ILE A 77 -0.38 -5.22 -19.14
N ARG A 78 0.75 -5.14 -19.84
CA ARG A 78 1.79 -6.16 -19.83
C ARG A 78 2.84 -5.88 -18.76
N ARG A 79 3.19 -4.60 -18.54
CA ARG A 79 4.16 -4.18 -17.53
C ARG A 79 3.82 -2.80 -16.97
N LEU A 80 3.99 -2.69 -15.67
CA LEU A 80 3.88 -1.44 -14.92
C LEU A 80 5.19 -1.14 -14.21
N ILE A 81 5.74 0.04 -14.42
CA ILE A 81 6.88 0.58 -13.68
C ILE A 81 6.36 1.77 -12.87
N ALA A 82 6.50 1.70 -11.55
CA ALA A 82 6.02 2.73 -10.63
C ALA A 82 7.16 3.28 -9.79
N SER A 83 7.25 4.60 -9.71
CA SER A 83 8.08 5.29 -8.72
C SER A 83 7.16 6.09 -7.82
N THR A 84 7.13 5.76 -6.53
CA THR A 84 6.22 6.40 -5.59
C THR A 84 6.94 7.42 -4.72
N TYR A 85 6.24 8.50 -4.39
CA TYR A 85 6.67 9.55 -3.46
C TYR A 85 5.66 9.59 -2.32
N GLN A 86 5.96 8.83 -1.24
CA GLN A 86 4.98 8.53 -0.20
C GLN A 86 5.12 9.45 1.00
N ALA A 87 4.07 10.18 1.31
CA ALA A 87 3.99 11.08 2.46
C ALA A 87 4.14 10.35 3.80
N VAL A 88 4.61 11.06 4.81
CA VAL A 88 4.83 10.51 6.16
C VAL A 88 3.56 10.03 6.85
N SER A 89 2.39 10.54 6.46
CA SER A 89 1.09 10.09 7.00
C SER A 89 0.83 8.59 6.76
N GLY A 90 1.46 7.99 5.74
CA GLY A 90 1.41 6.55 5.52
C GLY A 90 2.04 5.71 6.64
N ALA A 91 2.88 6.34 7.48
CA ALA A 91 3.42 5.76 8.71
C ALA A 91 2.62 6.18 9.98
N GLY A 92 1.39 6.65 9.78
CA GLY A 92 0.50 7.07 10.86
C GLY A 92 0.84 8.42 11.49
N LEU A 93 0.20 8.72 12.62
CA LEU A 93 0.42 9.97 13.35
C LEU A 93 1.86 10.14 13.83
N GLY A 94 2.52 9.04 14.18
CA GLY A 94 3.93 9.05 14.59
C GLY A 94 4.86 9.59 13.49
N GLY A 95 4.62 9.21 12.23
CA GLY A 95 5.40 9.72 11.10
C GLY A 95 5.23 11.21 10.88
N ILE A 96 4.02 11.74 11.05
CA ILE A 96 3.75 13.18 10.97
C ILE A 96 4.48 13.91 12.10
N ALA A 97 4.33 13.43 13.34
CA ALA A 97 4.95 14.04 14.52
C ALA A 97 6.50 14.05 14.42
N GLU A 98 7.08 12.96 13.91
CA GLU A 98 8.53 12.87 13.73
C GLU A 98 9.03 13.88 12.69
N LEU A 99 8.35 14.02 11.54
CA LEU A 99 8.69 15.04 10.54
C LEU A 99 8.59 16.45 11.12
N GLU A 100 7.49 16.76 11.81
CA GLU A 100 7.30 18.09 12.40
C GLU A 100 8.35 18.44 13.45
N LYS A 101 8.75 17.46 14.29
CA LYS A 101 9.82 17.61 15.28
C LYS A 101 11.15 17.92 14.60
N GLN A 102 11.49 17.16 13.54
CA GLN A 102 12.76 17.32 12.83
C GLN A 102 12.84 18.65 12.07
N VAL A 103 11.76 19.11 11.44
CA VAL A 103 11.71 20.40 10.73
C VAL A 103 11.91 21.59 11.66
N LYS A 104 11.42 21.50 12.89
CA LYS A 104 11.57 22.57 13.92
C LYS A 104 12.94 22.56 14.60
N ALA A 105 13.71 21.48 14.47
CA ALA A 105 15.01 21.34 15.12
C ALA A 105 16.12 22.13 14.38
N LYS A 106 17.12 22.60 15.13
CA LYS A 106 18.32 23.19 14.52
C LYS A 106 19.12 22.19 13.70
N ASP A 107 19.16 20.93 14.17
CA ASP A 107 19.77 19.80 13.49
C ASP A 107 18.78 18.62 13.48
N PRO A 108 18.16 18.34 12.35
CA PRO A 108 17.27 17.19 12.19
C PRO A 108 17.95 15.83 12.47
N ASN A 109 19.27 15.72 12.25
CA ASN A 109 20.01 14.48 12.47
C ASN A 109 20.20 14.16 13.96
N ALA A 110 20.17 15.17 14.82
CA ALA A 110 20.26 15.02 16.27
C ALA A 110 18.90 14.62 16.91
N CYS A 111 17.80 14.63 16.14
CA CYS A 111 16.50 14.23 16.66
C CYS A 111 16.43 12.73 16.89
N GLU A 112 15.81 12.34 18.00
CA GLU A 112 15.43 10.94 18.22
C GLU A 112 14.46 10.49 17.14
N ARG A 113 14.71 9.30 16.60
CA ARG A 113 13.90 8.63 15.58
C ARG A 113 13.15 7.46 16.19
N SER A 114 11.87 7.36 15.91
CA SER A 114 11.02 6.27 16.40
C SER A 114 10.25 5.56 15.28
N VAL A 115 10.11 6.21 14.13
CA VAL A 115 9.30 5.72 13.01
C VAL A 115 10.16 5.44 11.77
N PHE A 116 11.08 6.33 11.43
CA PHE A 116 11.90 6.19 10.23
C PHE A 116 13.33 5.75 10.54
N PRO A 117 13.96 4.94 9.67
CA PRO A 117 15.34 4.48 9.88
C PRO A 117 16.37 5.61 9.78
N TYR A 118 16.04 6.69 9.07
CA TYR A 118 16.87 7.88 8.85
C TYR A 118 16.04 9.14 9.09
N PRO A 119 16.68 10.30 9.34
CA PRO A 119 15.97 11.57 9.41
C PRO A 119 15.18 11.79 8.12
N ILE A 120 13.89 12.12 8.25
CA ILE A 120 13.02 12.34 7.10
C ILE A 120 13.01 13.80 6.65
N ALA A 121 13.23 14.76 7.56
CA ALA A 121 13.27 16.17 7.20
C ALA A 121 14.39 16.43 6.19
N TYR A 122 14.03 17.04 5.05
CA TYR A 122 14.94 17.37 3.94
C TYR A 122 15.64 16.16 3.32
N ASN A 123 15.05 14.97 3.42
CA ASN A 123 15.64 13.72 2.97
C ASN A 123 14.63 12.86 2.17
N LEU A 124 15.16 11.91 1.40
CA LEU A 124 14.41 10.87 0.71
C LEU A 124 14.87 9.51 1.24
N ILE A 125 13.91 8.67 1.65
CA ILE A 125 14.22 7.35 2.20
C ILE A 125 13.62 6.28 1.27
N PRO A 126 14.43 5.64 0.39
CA PRO A 126 13.98 4.60 -0.52
C PRO A 126 13.87 3.24 0.17
N GLN A 127 13.26 3.25 1.35
CA GLN A 127 13.02 2.07 2.17
C GLN A 127 11.70 2.21 2.92
N ILE A 128 10.68 1.52 2.49
CA ILE A 128 9.39 1.44 3.18
C ILE A 128 9.11 -0.01 3.52
N GLY A 129 9.25 -0.35 4.81
CA GLY A 129 9.22 -1.71 5.32
C GLY A 129 10.57 -2.43 5.24
N GLY A 130 10.56 -3.74 5.49
CA GLY A 130 11.76 -4.58 5.46
C GLY A 130 12.13 -5.02 4.05
N PHE A 131 13.40 -5.33 3.82
CA PHE A 131 13.89 -5.92 2.57
C PHE A 131 13.68 -7.44 2.54
N ASN A 132 13.36 -7.96 1.36
CA ASN A 132 13.42 -9.39 1.07
C ASN A 132 14.84 -9.81 0.59
N GLU A 133 15.02 -11.08 0.30
CA GLU A 133 16.30 -11.63 -0.17
C GLU A 133 16.76 -11.07 -1.52
N GLU A 134 15.83 -10.58 -2.34
CA GLU A 134 16.09 -10.00 -3.65
C GLU A 134 16.38 -8.48 -3.58
N GLY A 135 16.33 -7.89 -2.38
CA GLY A 135 16.58 -6.48 -2.16
C GLY A 135 15.38 -5.55 -2.41
N TYR A 136 14.17 -6.10 -2.58
CA TYR A 136 12.94 -5.31 -2.64
C TYR A 136 12.37 -5.09 -1.24
N THR A 137 11.79 -3.92 -1.02
CA THR A 137 11.06 -3.65 0.21
C THR A 137 9.68 -4.33 0.20
N SER A 138 9.14 -4.57 1.39
CA SER A 138 7.78 -5.13 1.51
C SER A 138 6.72 -4.24 0.85
N GLU A 139 6.92 -2.93 0.81
CA GLU A 139 6.01 -1.98 0.15
C GLU A 139 6.03 -2.16 -1.38
N GLU A 140 7.20 -2.30 -1.98
CA GLU A 140 7.36 -2.54 -3.42
C GLU A 140 6.70 -3.84 -3.86
N MET A 141 6.84 -4.89 -3.05
CA MET A 141 6.20 -6.19 -3.32
C MET A 141 4.67 -6.16 -3.23
N LYS A 142 4.09 -5.23 -2.45
CA LYS A 142 2.63 -5.07 -2.39
C LYS A 142 2.06 -4.68 -3.75
N MET A 143 2.62 -3.69 -4.42
CA MET A 143 2.10 -3.28 -5.73
C MET A 143 2.10 -4.44 -6.74
N GLN A 144 3.14 -5.26 -6.77
CA GLN A 144 3.19 -6.43 -7.64
C GLN A 144 2.12 -7.46 -7.26
N ASN A 145 2.10 -7.89 -6.01
CA ASN A 145 1.28 -9.01 -5.58
C ASN A 145 -0.20 -8.66 -5.54
N GLU A 146 -0.53 -7.50 -4.98
CA GLU A 146 -1.89 -6.99 -4.93
C GLU A 146 -2.39 -6.62 -6.32
N GLY A 147 -1.57 -5.98 -7.15
CA GLY A 147 -1.92 -5.63 -8.53
C GLY A 147 -2.26 -6.86 -9.38
N ARG A 148 -1.51 -7.94 -9.26
CA ARG A 148 -1.81 -9.22 -9.93
C ARG A 148 -3.16 -9.80 -9.50
N LYS A 149 -3.48 -9.70 -8.22
CA LYS A 149 -4.74 -10.21 -7.66
C LYS A 149 -5.93 -9.37 -8.13
N ILE A 150 -5.86 -8.05 -7.99
CA ILE A 150 -6.94 -7.12 -8.34
C ILE A 150 -7.25 -7.11 -9.83
N LEU A 151 -6.22 -7.13 -10.69
CA LEU A 151 -6.38 -7.14 -12.14
C LEU A 151 -6.58 -8.55 -12.72
N HIS A 152 -6.69 -9.58 -11.89
CA HIS A 152 -6.78 -10.99 -12.33
C HIS A 152 -5.70 -11.38 -13.34
N ASN A 153 -4.52 -10.74 -13.27
CA ASN A 153 -3.41 -10.97 -14.18
C ASN A 153 -2.17 -11.50 -13.44
N PRO A 154 -2.03 -12.82 -13.27
CA PRO A 154 -0.89 -13.41 -12.57
C PRO A 154 0.44 -13.21 -13.31
N LYS A 155 0.41 -12.83 -14.58
CA LYS A 155 1.59 -12.59 -15.42
C LYS A 155 2.01 -11.12 -15.45
N LEU A 156 1.24 -10.22 -14.82
CA LEU A 156 1.56 -8.79 -14.76
C LEU A 156 2.98 -8.60 -14.20
N ARG A 157 3.82 -7.93 -14.97
CA ARG A 157 5.18 -7.56 -14.54
C ARG A 157 5.15 -6.18 -13.91
N VAL A 158 5.58 -6.10 -12.65
CA VAL A 158 5.64 -4.83 -11.92
C VAL A 158 7.07 -4.63 -11.42
N ALA A 159 7.62 -3.44 -11.70
CA ALA A 159 8.80 -2.93 -11.03
C ALA A 159 8.39 -1.68 -10.27
N CYS A 160 8.60 -1.68 -8.96
CA CYS A 160 8.20 -0.56 -8.11
C CYS A 160 9.39 -0.09 -7.27
N THR A 161 9.56 1.23 -7.18
CA THR A 161 10.49 1.88 -6.25
C THR A 161 9.68 2.76 -5.32
N CYS A 162 9.69 2.45 -4.03
CA CYS A 162 8.91 3.17 -3.03
C CYS A 162 9.79 4.08 -2.19
N VAL A 163 9.54 5.40 -2.24
CA VAL A 163 10.34 6.40 -1.54
C VAL A 163 9.48 7.16 -0.53
N ARG A 164 9.88 7.17 0.74
CA ARG A 164 9.32 8.07 1.76
C ARG A 164 9.87 9.47 1.55
N VAL A 165 8.98 10.46 1.45
CA VAL A 165 9.32 11.86 1.21
C VAL A 165 8.85 12.75 2.37
N PRO A 166 9.49 13.92 2.60
CA PRO A 166 9.19 14.82 3.71
C PRO A 166 7.93 15.67 3.44
N ILE A 167 6.84 15.02 3.08
CA ILE A 167 5.52 15.62 2.83
C ILE A 167 4.54 15.05 3.85
N VAL A 168 3.70 15.90 4.42
CA VAL A 168 2.80 15.50 5.52
C VAL A 168 1.74 14.52 5.06
N ARG A 169 1.04 14.82 3.94
CA ARG A 169 -0.06 14.00 3.39
C ARG A 169 -0.01 13.97 1.87
N SER A 170 -0.72 13.00 1.30
CA SER A 170 -0.87 12.75 -0.13
C SER A 170 0.36 12.13 -0.77
N HIS A 171 0.20 10.88 -1.23
CA HIS A 171 1.21 10.21 -2.05
C HIS A 171 1.12 10.70 -3.49
N SER A 172 2.24 10.62 -4.20
CA SER A 172 2.30 10.85 -5.64
C SER A 172 3.03 9.69 -6.30
N GLU A 173 2.72 9.41 -7.56
CA GLU A 173 3.33 8.32 -8.30
C GLU A 173 3.64 8.74 -9.73
N ALA A 174 4.80 8.33 -10.22
CA ALA A 174 5.15 8.37 -11.63
C ALA A 174 5.02 6.96 -12.20
N LEU A 175 4.14 6.78 -13.19
CA LEU A 175 3.81 5.49 -13.77
C LEU A 175 4.25 5.44 -15.23
N THR A 176 4.94 4.35 -15.59
CA THR A 176 5.21 3.98 -16.98
C THR A 176 4.51 2.66 -17.27
N VAL A 177 3.65 2.64 -18.27
CA VAL A 177 2.80 1.49 -18.59
C VAL A 177 3.12 0.99 -19.98
N GLU A 178 3.34 -0.31 -20.10
CA GLU A 178 3.50 -1.02 -21.35
C GLU A 178 2.28 -1.91 -21.56
N PHE A 179 1.60 -1.72 -22.66
CA PHE A 179 0.41 -2.48 -23.06
C PHE A 179 0.78 -3.64 -24.00
N GLU A 180 -0.19 -4.52 -24.29
CA GLU A 180 -0.04 -5.59 -25.30
C GLU A 180 -0.07 -5.07 -26.73
#